data_80cddc0029df2a78ea4dd55ea5110bac
#
_entry.id   80cddc0029df2a78ea4dd55ea5110bac
#
_cell.length_a   1.000
_cell.length_b   1.000
_cell.length_c   1.000
_cell.angle_alpha   90.00
_cell.angle_beta   90.00
_cell.angle_gamma   90.00
#
_symmetry.space_group_name_H-M   'P 1'
#
loop_
_entity.id
_entity.type
_entity.pdbx_description
1 polymer ?
#
loop_
_entity_poly.entity_id
_entity_poly.type
_entity_poly.pdbx_seq_one_letter_code
_entity_poly.pdbx_strand_id
1 'polypeptide(L)'
;MVYKSSKETQERKDLKKKRIIDTAFKVFSLKGYHGTTVKDVVVAADISVGTFYFYFKNKEDLFETLYDEGSVEFYNALCHSLVNINNEIDLGFSKAIAFFLSTIELNRPLAKIMFIDAVGLNPNFERKRAEVTQRYTNYTAGYFEQMKKSGKASIPDIKICSLAFIGTLYNVIMDWLQDTSPHGLTDCAYTLTVYNLQALKIDYKDSQVKEGINQILHKI
;
A
#
# COMPACT_ATOMS: atom_id res chain seq x y z
N MET A 1 -31.95 21.40 20.65
CA MET A 1 -32.36 20.83 19.34
C MET A 1 -31.10 20.46 18.58
N VAL A 2 -30.81 19.16 18.37
CA VAL A 2 -29.71 18.71 17.54
C VAL A 2 -30.20 18.80 16.09
N TYR A 3 -29.65 19.74 15.31
CA TYR A 3 -29.96 19.90 13.89
C TYR A 3 -29.37 18.72 13.12
N LYS A 4 -30.18 17.71 12.81
CA LYS A 4 -29.80 16.62 11.90
C LYS A 4 -29.73 17.24 10.50
N SER A 5 -28.51 17.40 9.95
CA SER A 5 -28.35 17.84 8.56
C SER A 5 -29.11 16.86 7.65
N SER A 6 -29.76 17.37 6.61
CA SER A 6 -30.43 16.51 5.63
C SER A 6 -29.39 15.59 4.98
N LYS A 7 -29.80 14.38 4.56
CA LYS A 7 -28.92 13.41 3.87
C LYS A 7 -28.16 14.07 2.70
N GLU A 8 -28.86 14.89 1.94
CA GLU A 8 -28.31 15.67 0.82
C GLU A 8 -27.21 16.67 1.27
N THR A 9 -27.39 17.32 2.42
CA THR A 9 -26.38 18.25 2.97
C THR A 9 -25.13 17.50 3.42
N GLN A 10 -25.27 16.30 3.97
CA GLN A 10 -24.14 15.48 4.36
C GLN A 10 -23.36 14.97 3.12
N GLU A 11 -24.06 14.47 2.12
CA GLU A 11 -23.47 14.02 0.84
C GLU A 11 -22.68 15.14 0.16
N ARG A 12 -23.19 16.38 0.14
CA ARG A 12 -22.45 17.56 -0.38
C ARG A 12 -21.18 17.86 0.41
N LYS A 13 -21.22 17.71 1.73
CA LYS A 13 -20.03 17.89 2.58
C LYS A 13 -18.97 16.82 2.29
N ASP A 14 -19.40 15.58 2.16
CA ASP A 14 -18.51 14.44 1.91
C ASP A 14 -17.85 14.55 0.53
N LEU A 15 -18.61 14.92 -0.51
CA LEU A 15 -18.09 15.19 -1.84
C LEU A 15 -17.07 16.34 -1.85
N LYS A 16 -17.35 17.42 -1.07
CA LYS A 16 -16.41 18.53 -0.98
C LYS A 16 -15.14 18.16 -0.23
N LYS A 17 -15.26 17.39 0.86
CA LYS A 17 -14.12 16.83 1.59
C LYS A 17 -13.26 15.98 0.67
N LYS A 18 -13.87 15.05 -0.07
CA LYS A 18 -13.17 14.19 -1.02
C LYS A 18 -12.43 14.99 -2.09
N ARG A 19 -13.06 16.01 -2.68
CA ARG A 19 -12.39 16.89 -3.65
C ARG A 19 -11.14 17.57 -3.08
N ILE A 20 -11.18 17.99 -1.80
CA ILE A 20 -10.01 18.58 -1.14
C ILE A 20 -8.91 17.53 -0.99
N ILE A 21 -9.24 16.32 -0.57
CA ILE A 21 -8.30 15.21 -0.41
C ILE A 21 -7.65 14.86 -1.77
N ASP A 22 -8.45 14.68 -2.82
CA ASP A 22 -7.94 14.34 -4.17
C ASP A 22 -7.03 15.45 -4.73
N THR A 23 -7.35 16.71 -4.43
CA THR A 23 -6.50 17.84 -4.83
C THR A 23 -5.21 17.88 -4.02
N ALA A 24 -5.30 17.69 -2.71
CA ALA A 24 -4.15 17.64 -1.82
C ALA A 24 -3.20 16.50 -2.20
N PHE A 25 -3.72 15.34 -2.58
CA PHE A 25 -2.93 14.24 -3.11
C PHE A 25 -2.04 14.68 -4.29
N LYS A 26 -2.60 15.40 -5.26
CA LYS A 26 -1.84 15.91 -6.40
C LYS A 26 -0.75 16.91 -5.98
N VAL A 27 -1.07 17.80 -5.02
CA VAL A 27 -0.11 18.79 -4.52
C VAL A 27 1.02 18.12 -3.75
N PHE A 28 0.72 17.17 -2.85
CA PHE A 28 1.73 16.41 -2.13
C PHE A 28 2.59 15.56 -3.07
N SER A 29 1.99 14.93 -4.08
CA SER A 29 2.72 14.13 -5.08
C SER A 29 3.76 14.94 -5.85
N LEU A 30 3.51 16.23 -6.07
CA LEU A 30 4.40 17.12 -6.82
C LEU A 30 5.47 17.77 -5.93
N LYS A 31 5.11 18.18 -4.71
CA LYS A 31 5.95 19.02 -3.84
C LYS A 31 6.51 18.27 -2.61
N GLY A 32 6.02 17.05 -2.35
CA GLY A 32 6.25 16.34 -1.09
C GLY A 32 5.53 16.99 0.10
N TYR A 33 5.54 16.31 1.24
CA TYR A 33 4.91 16.83 2.45
C TYR A 33 5.52 18.16 2.92
N HIS A 34 6.85 18.23 3.01
CA HIS A 34 7.56 19.40 3.53
C HIS A 34 7.45 20.62 2.61
N GLY A 35 7.45 20.40 1.28
CA GLY A 35 7.30 21.44 0.28
C GLY A 35 5.87 21.96 0.09
N THR A 36 4.87 21.34 0.71
CA THR A 36 3.46 21.72 0.58
C THR A 36 3.01 22.60 1.75
N THR A 37 2.28 23.66 1.45
CA THR A 37 1.60 24.53 2.42
C THR A 37 0.09 24.40 2.33
N VAL A 38 -0.65 24.80 3.39
CA VAL A 38 -2.12 24.89 3.37
C VAL A 38 -2.58 25.81 2.23
N LYS A 39 -1.82 26.90 1.96
CA LYS A 39 -2.13 27.84 0.89
C LYS A 39 -2.07 27.17 -0.50
N ASP A 40 -1.10 26.28 -0.73
CA ASP A 40 -1.00 25.53 -1.98
C ASP A 40 -2.24 24.67 -2.23
N VAL A 41 -2.71 23.97 -1.18
CA VAL A 41 -3.91 23.13 -1.27
C VAL A 41 -5.17 23.98 -1.49
N VAL A 42 -5.32 25.08 -0.75
CA VAL A 42 -6.47 26.00 -0.85
C VAL A 42 -6.60 26.57 -2.25
N VAL A 43 -5.48 27.03 -2.82
CA VAL A 43 -5.43 27.57 -4.19
C VAL A 43 -5.76 26.47 -5.21
N ALA A 44 -5.13 25.32 -5.10
CA ALA A 44 -5.35 24.20 -6.04
C ALA A 44 -6.78 23.64 -5.98
N ALA A 45 -7.42 23.61 -4.80
CA ALA A 45 -8.78 23.10 -4.61
C ALA A 45 -9.87 24.15 -4.92
N ASP A 46 -9.47 25.40 -5.20
CA ASP A 46 -10.36 26.53 -5.40
C ASP A 46 -11.36 26.69 -4.26
N ILE A 47 -10.84 26.82 -3.03
CA ILE A 47 -11.61 27.00 -1.79
C ILE A 47 -11.07 28.17 -0.97
N SER A 48 -11.88 28.65 -0.01
CA SER A 48 -11.39 29.61 1.00
C SER A 48 -10.57 28.89 2.08
N VAL A 49 -9.67 29.64 2.73
CA VAL A 49 -8.92 29.18 3.90
C VAL A 49 -9.87 28.71 5.01
N GLY A 50 -10.98 29.44 5.24
CA GLY A 50 -12.01 29.03 6.20
C GLY A 50 -12.67 27.69 5.83
N THR A 51 -12.85 27.41 4.52
CA THR A 51 -13.36 26.10 4.07
C THR A 51 -12.36 24.98 4.39
N PHE A 52 -11.06 25.22 4.20
CA PHE A 52 -10.04 24.23 4.57
C PHE A 52 -10.14 23.89 6.06
N TYR A 53 -10.09 24.89 6.95
CA TYR A 53 -10.14 24.69 8.39
C TYR A 53 -11.50 24.17 8.93
N PHE A 54 -12.54 24.20 8.13
CA PHE A 54 -13.79 23.51 8.44
C PHE A 54 -13.65 21.98 8.35
N TYR A 55 -12.79 21.47 7.42
CA TYR A 55 -12.61 20.04 7.20
C TYR A 55 -11.37 19.46 7.87
N PHE A 56 -10.29 20.24 7.99
CA PHE A 56 -8.98 19.79 8.47
C PHE A 56 -8.38 20.81 9.43
N LYS A 57 -7.89 20.33 10.56
CA LYS A 57 -7.28 21.19 11.59
C LYS A 57 -6.00 21.89 11.10
N ASN A 58 -5.22 21.18 10.30
CA ASN A 58 -3.94 21.64 9.75
C ASN A 58 -3.52 20.76 8.57
N LYS A 59 -2.35 21.01 8.00
CA LYS A 59 -1.76 20.22 6.91
C LYS A 59 -1.54 18.75 7.31
N GLU A 60 -1.16 18.53 8.56
CA GLU A 60 -0.87 17.21 9.11
C GLU A 60 -2.14 16.35 9.17
N ASP A 61 -3.25 16.89 9.65
CA ASP A 61 -4.56 16.19 9.68
C ASP A 61 -5.05 15.79 8.28
N LEU A 62 -4.86 16.66 7.29
CA LEU A 62 -5.12 16.35 5.89
C LEU A 62 -4.20 15.23 5.37
N PHE A 63 -2.90 15.30 5.66
CA PHE A 63 -1.94 14.29 5.23
C PHE A 63 -2.19 12.95 5.91
N GLU A 64 -2.58 12.96 7.18
CA GLU A 64 -2.99 11.77 7.93
C GLU A 64 -4.19 11.09 7.28
N THR A 65 -5.18 11.86 6.83
CA THR A 65 -6.35 11.33 6.10
C THR A 65 -5.91 10.65 4.79
N LEU A 66 -5.02 11.27 4.03
CA LEU A 66 -4.46 10.68 2.79
C LEU A 66 -3.68 9.40 3.07
N TYR A 67 -2.89 9.37 4.12
CA TYR A 67 -2.14 8.19 4.54
C TYR A 67 -3.07 7.03 4.89
N ASP A 68 -4.15 7.31 5.62
CA ASP A 68 -5.14 6.29 5.99
C ASP A 68 -5.83 5.70 4.76
N GLU A 69 -6.28 6.53 3.82
CA GLU A 69 -6.90 6.07 2.57
C GLU A 69 -5.92 5.22 1.74
N GLY A 70 -4.67 5.69 1.56
CA GLY A 70 -3.64 4.95 0.84
C GLY A 70 -3.26 3.63 1.51
N SER A 71 -3.22 3.61 2.86
CA SER A 71 -2.93 2.38 3.61
C SER A 71 -4.00 1.31 3.41
N VAL A 72 -5.27 1.72 3.27
CA VAL A 72 -6.39 0.81 2.98
C VAL A 72 -6.29 0.29 1.56
N GLU A 73 -5.95 1.13 0.59
CA GLU A 73 -5.81 0.73 -0.82
C GLU A 73 -4.74 -0.36 -0.98
N PHE A 74 -3.53 -0.13 -0.47
CA PHE A 74 -2.45 -1.11 -0.58
C PHE A 74 -2.69 -2.36 0.27
N TYR A 75 -3.34 -2.23 1.43
CA TYR A 75 -3.76 -3.39 2.22
C TYR A 75 -4.76 -4.26 1.45
N ASN A 76 -5.75 -3.66 0.82
CA ASN A 76 -6.73 -4.38 0.01
C ASN A 76 -6.06 -5.07 -1.19
N ALA A 77 -5.07 -4.43 -1.82
CA ALA A 77 -4.29 -5.05 -2.89
C ALA A 77 -3.54 -6.30 -2.38
N LEU A 78 -2.89 -6.23 -1.20
CA LEU A 78 -2.25 -7.39 -0.59
C LEU A 78 -3.27 -8.50 -0.28
N CYS A 79 -4.41 -8.17 0.33
CA CYS A 79 -5.45 -9.14 0.63
C CYS A 79 -5.97 -9.81 -0.63
N HIS A 80 -6.30 -9.04 -1.67
CA HIS A 80 -6.77 -9.55 -2.94
C HIS A 80 -5.76 -10.48 -3.62
N SER A 81 -4.48 -10.15 -3.53
CA SER A 81 -3.42 -10.93 -4.14
C SER A 81 -3.29 -12.33 -3.53
N LEU A 82 -3.48 -12.47 -2.22
CA LEU A 82 -3.28 -13.73 -1.49
C LEU A 82 -4.54 -14.63 -1.44
N VAL A 83 -5.73 -14.11 -1.71
CA VAL A 83 -7.01 -14.88 -1.58
C VAL A 83 -7.10 -16.05 -2.56
N ASN A 84 -6.51 -15.95 -3.75
CA ASN A 84 -6.70 -16.90 -4.86
C ASN A 84 -5.54 -17.88 -5.03
N ILE A 85 -4.71 -18.10 -4.01
CA ILE A 85 -3.63 -19.10 -4.08
C ILE A 85 -4.23 -20.47 -3.77
N ASN A 86 -4.64 -21.18 -4.84
CA ASN A 86 -5.21 -22.52 -4.80
C ASN A 86 -4.13 -23.62 -4.64
N ASN A 87 -4.34 -24.79 -5.25
CA ASN A 87 -3.43 -25.95 -5.09
C ASN A 87 -2.02 -25.74 -5.71
N GLU A 88 -1.85 -24.82 -6.64
CA GLU A 88 -0.56 -24.45 -7.25
C GLU A 88 0.00 -23.23 -6.55
N ILE A 89 0.77 -23.47 -5.48
CA ILE A 89 1.28 -22.40 -4.59
C ILE A 89 2.23 -21.47 -5.36
N ASP A 90 3.15 -22.02 -6.12
CA ASP A 90 4.15 -21.28 -6.89
C ASP A 90 3.50 -20.33 -7.92
N LEU A 91 2.51 -20.81 -8.66
CA LEU A 91 1.70 -20.01 -9.59
C LEU A 91 0.93 -18.91 -8.84
N GLY A 92 0.24 -19.29 -7.75
CA GLY A 92 -0.57 -18.34 -6.98
C GLY A 92 0.28 -17.29 -6.27
N PHE A 93 1.41 -17.70 -5.69
CA PHE A 93 2.31 -16.81 -4.98
C PHE A 93 2.98 -15.80 -5.91
N SER A 94 3.38 -16.24 -7.12
CA SER A 94 3.94 -15.37 -8.14
C SER A 94 2.93 -14.35 -8.66
N LYS A 95 1.66 -14.75 -8.88
CA LYS A 95 0.56 -13.84 -9.20
C LYS A 95 0.36 -12.79 -8.11
N ALA A 96 0.38 -13.23 -6.85
CA ALA A 96 0.19 -12.34 -5.70
C ALA A 96 1.27 -11.25 -5.65
N ILE A 97 2.54 -11.63 -5.75
CA ILE A 97 3.65 -10.68 -5.75
C ILE A 97 3.56 -9.75 -6.96
N ALA A 98 3.37 -10.29 -8.17
CA ALA A 98 3.27 -9.47 -9.38
C ALA A 98 2.11 -8.46 -9.31
N PHE A 99 0.92 -8.89 -8.83
CA PHE A 99 -0.23 -8.00 -8.66
C PHE A 99 0.05 -6.90 -7.63
N PHE A 100 0.64 -7.24 -6.50
CA PHE A 100 0.96 -6.25 -5.47
C PHE A 100 1.98 -5.23 -5.97
N LEU A 101 3.07 -5.67 -6.59
CA LEU A 101 4.09 -4.78 -7.16
C LEU A 101 3.52 -3.90 -8.26
N SER A 102 2.69 -4.43 -9.17
CA SER A 102 2.05 -3.65 -10.22
C SER A 102 1.11 -2.58 -9.65
N THR A 103 0.37 -2.89 -8.58
CA THR A 103 -0.47 -1.91 -7.89
C THR A 103 0.35 -0.76 -7.32
N ILE A 104 1.50 -1.05 -6.69
CA ILE A 104 2.42 -0.04 -6.17
C ILE A 104 3.02 0.80 -7.32
N GLU A 105 3.45 0.16 -8.39
CA GLU A 105 4.07 0.82 -9.55
C GLU A 105 3.10 1.78 -10.24
N LEU A 106 1.87 1.35 -10.50
CA LEU A 106 0.81 2.17 -11.08
C LEU A 106 0.41 3.35 -10.19
N ASN A 107 0.56 3.21 -8.87
CA ASN A 107 0.25 4.23 -7.89
C ASN A 107 1.52 4.85 -7.27
N ARG A 108 2.60 5.01 -8.06
CA ARG A 108 3.89 5.52 -7.58
C ARG A 108 3.80 6.80 -6.75
N PRO A 109 2.99 7.83 -7.11
CA PRO A 109 2.85 9.03 -6.28
C PRO A 109 2.29 8.72 -4.88
N LEU A 110 1.31 7.82 -4.78
CA LEU A 110 0.77 7.36 -3.51
C LEU A 110 1.82 6.57 -2.71
N ALA A 111 2.57 5.70 -3.39
CA ALA A 111 3.66 4.97 -2.78
C ALA A 111 4.75 5.91 -2.19
N LYS A 112 5.12 6.99 -2.89
CA LYS A 112 6.04 8.02 -2.34
C LYS A 112 5.49 8.64 -1.06
N ILE A 113 4.23 9.02 -1.02
CA ILE A 113 3.58 9.54 0.19
C ILE A 113 3.66 8.51 1.33
N MET A 114 3.32 7.26 1.06
CA MET A 114 3.24 6.20 2.07
C MET A 114 4.61 5.76 2.60
N PHE A 115 5.57 5.58 1.73
CA PHE A 115 6.86 4.97 2.05
C PHE A 115 7.98 5.97 2.28
N ILE A 116 7.90 7.19 1.71
CA ILE A 116 8.95 8.22 1.83
C ILE A 116 8.47 9.38 2.71
N ASP A 117 7.43 10.10 2.29
CA ASP A 117 7.03 11.37 2.94
C ASP A 117 6.48 11.17 4.36
N ALA A 118 5.88 10.03 4.65
CA ALA A 118 5.34 9.69 5.98
C ALA A 118 6.42 9.29 7.00
N VAL A 119 7.67 9.04 6.55
CA VAL A 119 8.75 8.57 7.43
C VAL A 119 9.30 9.73 8.25
N GLY A 120 9.39 9.55 9.58
CA GLY A 120 10.04 10.51 10.47
C GLY A 120 9.26 11.82 10.70
N LEU A 121 7.99 11.91 10.28
CA LEU A 121 7.21 13.15 10.44
C LEU A 121 7.03 13.53 11.91
N ASN A 122 6.58 12.59 12.72
CA ASN A 122 6.43 12.76 14.17
C ASN A 122 6.12 11.39 14.84
N PRO A 123 6.18 11.30 16.19
CA PRO A 123 5.92 10.04 16.91
C PRO A 123 4.55 9.41 16.65
N ASN A 124 3.50 10.22 16.41
CA ASN A 124 2.16 9.70 16.10
C ASN A 124 2.14 9.00 14.74
N PHE A 125 2.80 9.58 13.74
CA PHE A 125 2.94 8.98 12.42
C PHE A 125 3.75 7.68 12.45
N GLU A 126 4.84 7.64 13.21
CA GLU A 126 5.63 6.41 13.37
C GLU A 126 4.82 5.29 14.00
N ARG A 127 3.99 5.59 15.02
CA ARG A 127 3.07 4.61 15.60
C ARG A 127 2.06 4.12 14.56
N LYS A 128 1.45 5.01 13.78
CA LYS A 128 0.51 4.66 12.70
C LYS A 128 1.16 3.78 11.64
N ARG A 129 2.40 4.08 11.24
CA ARG A 129 3.16 3.24 10.30
C ARG A 129 3.41 1.84 10.87
N ALA A 130 3.76 1.75 12.14
CA ALA A 130 3.95 0.47 12.83
C ALA A 130 2.64 -0.35 12.87
N GLU A 131 1.50 0.30 13.15
CA GLU A 131 0.17 -0.34 13.14
C GLU A 131 -0.21 -0.85 11.73
N VAL A 132 0.08 -0.08 10.68
CA VAL A 132 -0.12 -0.50 9.28
C VAL A 132 0.75 -1.72 8.95
N THR A 133 2.05 -1.68 9.29
CA THR A 133 2.97 -2.81 9.08
C THR A 133 2.52 -4.05 9.84
N GLN A 134 2.07 -3.88 11.09
CA GLN A 134 1.54 -5.00 11.89
C GLN A 134 0.30 -5.62 11.26
N ARG A 135 -0.59 -4.82 10.67
CA ARG A 135 -1.78 -5.32 9.95
C ARG A 135 -1.40 -6.17 8.75
N TYR A 136 -0.44 -5.74 7.94
CA TYR A 136 0.09 -6.53 6.82
C TYR A 136 0.72 -7.84 7.29
N THR A 137 1.54 -7.77 8.34
CA THR A 137 2.20 -8.94 8.93
C THR A 137 1.18 -9.94 9.47
N ASN A 138 0.15 -9.49 10.18
CA ASN A 138 -0.89 -10.36 10.73
C ASN A 138 -1.69 -11.06 9.62
N TYR A 139 -2.02 -10.35 8.55
CA TYR A 139 -2.72 -10.93 7.41
C TYR A 139 -1.87 -12.02 6.72
N THR A 140 -0.60 -11.73 6.48
CA THR A 140 0.36 -12.69 5.90
C THR A 140 0.55 -13.89 6.81
N ALA A 141 0.63 -13.68 8.13
CA ALA A 141 0.75 -14.75 9.11
C ALA A 141 -0.46 -15.72 9.06
N GLY A 142 -1.67 -15.19 8.96
CA GLY A 142 -2.88 -16.00 8.80
C GLY A 142 -2.83 -16.87 7.54
N TYR A 143 -2.33 -16.32 6.43
CA TYR A 143 -2.13 -17.06 5.20
C TYR A 143 -1.06 -18.16 5.35
N PHE A 144 0.08 -17.85 5.95
CA PHE A 144 1.16 -18.81 6.20
C PHE A 144 0.75 -19.92 7.16
N GLU A 145 -0.10 -19.64 8.16
CA GLU A 145 -0.70 -20.66 9.02
C GLU A 145 -1.55 -21.67 8.23
N GLN A 146 -2.36 -21.18 7.30
CA GLN A 146 -3.18 -22.05 6.45
C GLN A 146 -2.30 -22.95 5.55
N MET A 147 -1.24 -22.39 4.95
CA MET A 147 -0.27 -23.16 4.17
C MET A 147 0.40 -24.25 5.00
N LYS A 148 0.83 -23.92 6.22
CA LYS A 148 1.45 -24.88 7.14
C LYS A 148 0.48 -25.99 7.55
N LYS A 149 -0.77 -25.63 7.92
CA LYS A 149 -1.82 -26.60 8.31
C LYS A 149 -2.20 -27.55 7.16
N SER A 150 -2.16 -27.07 5.91
CA SER A 150 -2.44 -27.90 4.74
C SER A 150 -1.25 -28.76 4.30
N GLY A 151 -0.12 -28.71 5.00
CA GLY A 151 1.10 -29.46 4.66
C GLY A 151 1.85 -28.93 3.42
N LYS A 152 1.44 -27.76 2.91
CA LYS A 152 1.97 -27.19 1.66
C LYS A 152 3.28 -26.42 1.86
N ALA A 153 3.63 -26.06 3.10
CA ALA A 153 4.86 -25.35 3.43
C ALA A 153 5.39 -25.76 4.80
N SER A 154 6.71 -25.85 4.93
CA SER A 154 7.39 -26.13 6.21
C SER A 154 7.91 -24.84 6.83
N ILE A 155 7.00 -23.99 7.31
CA ILE A 155 7.34 -22.68 7.87
C ILE A 155 7.73 -22.85 9.35
N PRO A 156 8.99 -22.57 9.72
CA PRO A 156 9.46 -22.84 11.10
C PRO A 156 8.85 -21.87 12.11
N ASP A 157 8.88 -20.59 11.85
CA ASP A 157 8.32 -19.52 12.68
C ASP A 157 7.47 -18.59 11.80
N ILE A 158 6.14 -18.67 11.97
CA ILE A 158 5.19 -17.92 11.16
C ILE A 158 5.36 -16.42 11.35
N LYS A 159 5.59 -15.96 12.59
CA LYS A 159 5.74 -14.53 12.88
C LYS A 159 6.98 -13.95 12.19
N ILE A 160 8.12 -14.63 12.37
CA ILE A 160 9.39 -14.15 11.77
C ILE A 160 9.34 -14.25 10.26
N CYS A 161 8.82 -15.35 9.69
CA CYS A 161 8.67 -15.50 8.25
C CYS A 161 7.74 -14.44 7.64
N SER A 162 6.65 -14.07 8.33
CA SER A 162 5.74 -13.02 7.87
C SER A 162 6.38 -11.64 7.91
N LEU A 163 7.12 -11.32 8.98
CA LEU A 163 7.89 -10.09 9.07
C LEU A 163 8.97 -10.01 7.96
N ALA A 164 9.69 -11.11 7.73
CA ALA A 164 10.71 -11.18 6.69
C ALA A 164 10.10 -11.01 5.30
N PHE A 165 8.97 -11.65 5.01
CA PHE A 165 8.24 -11.50 3.75
C PHE A 165 7.83 -10.05 3.50
N ILE A 166 7.17 -9.40 4.46
CA ILE A 166 6.81 -7.97 4.35
C ILE A 166 8.05 -7.10 4.22
N GLY A 167 9.13 -7.42 4.96
CA GLY A 167 10.41 -6.71 4.88
C GLY A 167 11.06 -6.80 3.50
N THR A 168 11.02 -7.96 2.82
CA THR A 168 11.55 -8.09 1.46
C THR A 168 10.83 -7.20 0.46
N LEU A 169 9.50 -7.18 0.50
CA LEU A 169 8.70 -6.29 -0.35
C LEU A 169 8.97 -4.82 -0.03
N TYR A 170 8.94 -4.46 1.25
CA TYR A 170 9.17 -3.09 1.70
C TYR A 170 10.52 -2.54 1.22
N ASN A 171 11.62 -3.28 1.42
CA ASN A 171 12.94 -2.80 1.06
C ASN A 171 13.12 -2.64 -0.46
N VAL A 172 12.57 -3.55 -1.27
CA VAL A 172 12.61 -3.45 -2.74
C VAL A 172 11.77 -2.27 -3.23
N ILE A 173 10.59 -2.04 -2.64
CA ILE A 173 9.76 -0.88 -2.96
C ILE A 173 10.49 0.43 -2.60
N MET A 174 11.13 0.47 -1.43
CA MET A 174 11.90 1.64 -0.98
C MET A 174 13.06 1.97 -1.91
N ASP A 175 13.83 0.96 -2.33
CA ASP A 175 14.94 1.13 -3.28
C ASP A 175 14.44 1.67 -4.62
N TRP A 176 13.38 1.07 -5.17
CA TRP A 176 12.77 1.52 -6.42
C TRP A 176 12.22 2.95 -6.35
N LEU A 177 11.63 3.36 -5.21
CA LEU A 177 11.10 4.72 -5.03
C LEU A 177 12.18 5.79 -4.98
N GLN A 178 13.42 5.44 -4.61
CA GLN A 178 14.57 6.36 -4.57
C GLN A 178 15.17 6.63 -5.95
N ASP A 179 14.57 6.14 -7.03
CA ASP A 179 15.05 6.30 -8.41
C ASP A 179 16.48 5.75 -8.65
N THR A 180 16.94 4.83 -7.81
CA THR A 180 18.26 4.21 -7.92
C THR A 180 18.28 3.02 -8.87
N SER A 181 17.10 2.44 -9.19
CA SER A 181 16.96 1.31 -10.09
C SER A 181 16.59 1.76 -11.51
N PRO A 182 17.29 1.26 -12.55
CA PRO A 182 16.92 1.51 -13.95
C PRO A 182 15.70 0.69 -14.41
N HIS A 183 15.21 -0.23 -13.57
CA HIS A 183 14.14 -1.18 -13.88
C HIS A 183 12.81 -0.77 -13.25
N GLY A 184 11.71 -1.25 -13.84
CA GLY A 184 10.38 -1.17 -13.22
C GLY A 184 10.32 -2.00 -11.93
N LEU A 185 9.41 -1.63 -11.03
CA LEU A 185 9.22 -2.40 -9.79
C LEU A 185 8.74 -3.83 -10.11
N THR A 186 7.91 -3.99 -11.14
CA THR A 186 7.40 -5.28 -11.60
C THR A 186 8.49 -6.20 -12.16
N ASP A 187 9.62 -5.68 -12.63
CA ASP A 187 10.77 -6.48 -13.07
C ASP A 187 11.38 -7.30 -11.92
N CYS A 188 11.15 -6.85 -10.68
CA CYS A 188 11.61 -7.56 -9.47
C CYS A 188 10.73 -8.76 -9.10
N ALA A 189 9.55 -8.93 -9.73
CA ALA A 189 8.54 -9.91 -9.33
C ALA A 189 9.07 -11.35 -9.34
N TYR A 190 9.83 -11.74 -10.36
CA TYR A 190 10.41 -13.08 -10.45
C TYR A 190 11.40 -13.35 -9.30
N THR A 191 12.37 -12.47 -9.13
CA THR A 191 13.41 -12.62 -8.10
C THR A 191 12.81 -12.63 -6.69
N LEU A 192 11.88 -11.73 -6.40
CA LEU A 192 11.19 -11.69 -5.11
C LEU A 192 10.36 -12.94 -4.86
N THR A 193 9.68 -13.46 -5.90
CA THR A 193 8.91 -14.71 -5.79
C THR A 193 9.80 -15.88 -5.45
N VAL A 194 10.86 -16.10 -6.22
CA VAL A 194 11.79 -17.23 -6.03
C VAL A 194 12.47 -17.13 -4.66
N TYR A 195 12.97 -15.94 -4.30
CA TYR A 195 13.61 -15.71 -3.00
C TYR A 195 12.68 -16.09 -1.83
N ASN A 196 11.42 -15.64 -1.85
CA ASN A 196 10.48 -15.92 -0.78
C ASN A 196 10.02 -17.38 -0.77
N LEU A 197 9.79 -18.03 -1.92
CA LEU A 197 9.47 -19.46 -1.98
C LEU A 197 10.59 -20.30 -1.37
N GLN A 198 11.85 -20.01 -1.70
CA GLN A 198 13.01 -20.70 -1.14
C GLN A 198 13.15 -20.46 0.37
N ALA A 199 12.98 -19.22 0.83
CA ALA A 199 13.02 -18.88 2.25
C ALA A 199 11.94 -19.60 3.07
N LEU A 200 10.77 -19.81 2.48
CA LEU A 200 9.64 -20.53 3.08
C LEU A 200 9.73 -22.06 2.87
N LYS A 201 10.79 -22.56 2.22
CA LYS A 201 10.98 -23.97 1.85
C LYS A 201 9.79 -24.55 1.09
N ILE A 202 9.31 -23.82 0.13
CA ILE A 202 8.24 -24.20 -0.78
C ILE A 202 8.87 -24.65 -2.09
N ASP A 203 8.57 -25.89 -2.50
CA ASP A 203 8.95 -26.39 -3.80
C ASP A 203 8.20 -25.63 -4.90
N TYR A 204 8.89 -25.30 -5.98
CA TYR A 204 8.31 -24.54 -7.08
C TYR A 204 8.83 -25.01 -8.43
N LYS A 205 8.04 -24.76 -9.48
CA LYS A 205 8.44 -24.91 -10.88
C LYS A 205 8.66 -23.55 -11.51
N ASP A 206 9.84 -23.33 -12.06
CA ASP A 206 10.22 -22.07 -12.70
C ASP A 206 9.22 -21.62 -13.79
N SER A 207 8.70 -22.58 -14.55
CA SER A 207 7.66 -22.31 -15.55
C SER A 207 6.37 -21.76 -14.95
N GLN A 208 5.93 -22.27 -13.80
CA GLN A 208 4.72 -21.79 -13.13
C GLN A 208 4.90 -20.41 -12.52
N VAL A 209 6.09 -20.14 -11.96
CA VAL A 209 6.43 -18.78 -11.45
C VAL A 209 6.37 -17.76 -12.58
N LYS A 210 7.00 -18.03 -13.72
CA LYS A 210 6.97 -17.16 -14.90
C LYS A 210 5.56 -16.99 -15.47
N GLU A 211 4.81 -18.08 -15.55
CA GLU A 211 3.44 -18.06 -16.03
C GLU A 211 2.54 -17.20 -15.14
N GLY A 212 2.66 -17.32 -13.79
CA GLY A 212 1.88 -16.53 -12.87
C GLY A 212 2.14 -15.03 -13.00
N ILE A 213 3.40 -14.64 -13.14
CA ILE A 213 3.79 -13.24 -13.36
C ILE A 213 3.20 -12.73 -14.69
N ASN A 214 3.37 -13.48 -15.78
CA ASN A 214 2.88 -13.10 -17.10
C ASN A 214 1.36 -12.94 -17.13
N GLN A 215 0.61 -13.81 -16.44
CA GLN A 215 -0.86 -13.71 -16.36
C GLN A 215 -1.36 -12.42 -15.69
N ILE A 216 -0.53 -11.78 -14.88
CA ILE A 216 -0.85 -10.49 -14.26
C ILE A 216 -0.37 -9.34 -15.14
N LEU A 217 0.92 -9.32 -15.50
CA LEU A 217 1.54 -8.17 -16.16
C LEU A 217 1.09 -7.96 -17.61
N HIS A 218 0.63 -9.01 -18.32
CA HIS A 218 0.08 -8.88 -19.68
C HIS A 218 -1.42 -8.52 -19.71
N LYS A 219 -2.08 -8.39 -18.56
CA LYS A 219 -3.48 -7.95 -18.46
C LYS A 219 -3.65 -6.48 -18.11
N ILE A 220 -2.55 -5.81 -17.80
CA ILE A 220 -2.45 -4.39 -17.45
C ILE A 220 -1.93 -3.63 -18.67
#